data_a3043889c6fc7237dbe843c0bcaf9eaa
#
_entry.id   a3043889c6fc7237dbe843c0bcaf9eaa
#
_cell.length_a   1.000
_cell.length_b   1.000
_cell.length_c   1.000
_cell.angle_alpha   90.00
_cell.angle_beta   90.00
_cell.angle_gamma   90.00
#
_symmetry.space_group_name_H-M   'P 1'
#
loop_
_entity.id
_entity.type
_entity.pdbx_description
1 polymer ?
#
loop_
_entity_poly.entity_id
_entity_poly.type
_entity_poly.pdbx_seq_one_letter_code
_entity_poly.pdbx_strand_id
1 'polypeptide(L)'
;MKTTYMELITEPLEKALTTLKEAWIEYNKDLSNTFVRDSVIQRFEYTFELSHKILRRFLSETAASKAEISEMLFYELIRLGCKRGLLLNDLKTWDKYRKARNLASHNYDEFNADNIAVIIPVFIEDVDYQLAKIKERLNQQTVILHIDERHINIIVSIIKSIPELNDCSVHLYGSRVNGKSVRFSDVDIALDCHGEPVADTTKFKLASLFEKSLLPYTVDIIDINSVSHVFKEKIEKDFVKIM
;
A
#
# COMPACT_ATOMS: atom_id res chain seq x y z
N MET A 1 -1.71 -14.37 5.18
CA MET A 1 -1.98 -13.13 5.93
C MET A 1 -1.76 -11.96 4.98
N LYS A 2 -2.81 -11.26 4.56
CA LYS A 2 -2.68 -10.00 3.81
C LYS A 2 -1.98 -9.01 4.72
N THR A 3 -0.90 -8.44 4.23
CA THR A 3 -0.01 -7.61 5.02
C THR A 3 -0.75 -6.39 5.55
N THR A 4 -0.89 -6.28 6.86
CA THR A 4 -1.49 -5.23 7.67
C THR A 4 -1.06 -3.79 7.31
N TYR A 5 -0.01 -3.62 6.50
CA TYR A 5 0.50 -2.32 6.05
C TYR A 5 -0.45 -1.53 5.15
N MET A 6 -1.27 -2.21 4.34
CA MET A 6 -2.16 -1.56 3.38
C MET A 6 -3.43 -0.98 4.03
N GLU A 7 -4.02 -1.70 4.98
CA GLU A 7 -5.20 -1.23 5.72
C GLU A 7 -4.87 -0.04 6.62
N LEU A 8 -3.68 -0.04 7.23
CA LEU A 8 -3.21 1.04 8.11
C LEU A 8 -2.99 2.38 7.39
N ILE A 9 -2.77 2.38 6.07
CA ILE A 9 -2.55 3.61 5.29
C ILE A 9 -3.87 4.27 4.90
N THR A 10 -4.89 3.51 4.53
CA THR A 10 -6.14 4.05 3.97
C THR A 10 -7.30 4.07 4.96
N GLU A 11 -7.34 3.19 5.94
CA GLU A 11 -8.45 3.04 6.89
C GLU A 11 -8.87 4.34 7.59
N PRO A 12 -7.96 5.19 8.12
CA PRO A 12 -8.37 6.45 8.74
C PRO A 12 -9.10 7.39 7.79
N LEU A 13 -8.65 7.47 6.52
CA LEU A 13 -9.31 8.30 5.51
C LEU A 13 -10.66 7.70 5.08
N GLU A 14 -10.76 6.39 4.98
CA GLU A 14 -12.03 5.70 4.68
C GLU A 14 -13.09 5.98 5.73
N LYS A 15 -12.74 5.86 7.01
CA LYS A 15 -13.62 6.19 8.13
C LYS A 15 -14.04 7.66 8.11
N ALA A 16 -13.09 8.56 7.90
CA ALA A 16 -13.34 9.99 7.80
C ALA A 16 -14.31 10.32 6.66
N LEU A 17 -14.04 9.77 5.47
CA LEU A 17 -14.89 9.98 4.30
C LEU A 17 -16.29 9.40 4.49
N THR A 18 -16.41 8.21 5.10
CA THR A 18 -17.72 7.61 5.44
C THR A 18 -18.53 8.53 6.34
N THR A 19 -17.93 9.02 7.42
CA THR A 19 -18.64 9.92 8.35
C THR A 19 -18.97 11.27 7.72
N LEU A 20 -18.15 11.78 6.78
CA LEU A 20 -18.46 12.99 6.02
C LEU A 20 -19.67 12.76 5.10
N LYS A 21 -19.75 11.63 4.40
CA LYS A 21 -20.88 11.25 3.55
C LYS A 21 -22.17 11.13 4.36
N GLU A 22 -22.11 10.48 5.51
CA GLU A 22 -23.27 10.35 6.42
C GLU A 22 -23.77 11.72 6.88
N ALA A 23 -22.88 12.60 7.32
CA ALA A 23 -23.24 13.95 7.74
C ALA A 23 -23.81 14.78 6.58
N TRP A 24 -23.23 14.63 5.38
CA TRP A 24 -23.72 15.30 4.17
C TRP A 24 -25.15 14.85 3.79
N ILE A 25 -25.44 13.54 3.86
CA ILE A 25 -26.78 13.01 3.64
C ILE A 25 -27.76 13.59 4.64
N GLU A 26 -27.38 13.68 5.91
CA GLU A 26 -28.24 14.22 6.96
C GLU A 26 -28.50 15.72 6.77
N TYR A 27 -27.48 16.50 6.41
CA TYR A 27 -27.61 17.94 6.14
C TYR A 27 -28.57 18.21 4.96
N ASN A 28 -28.55 17.38 3.92
CA ASN A 28 -29.46 17.55 2.78
C ASN A 28 -30.94 17.28 3.09
N LYS A 29 -31.26 16.69 4.27
CA LYS A 29 -32.68 16.55 4.70
C LYS A 29 -33.24 17.84 5.25
N ASP A 30 -32.38 18.67 5.88
CA ASP A 30 -32.77 19.97 6.45
C ASP A 30 -31.56 20.92 6.39
N LEU A 31 -31.51 21.72 5.33
CA LEU A 31 -30.45 22.70 5.09
C LEU A 31 -30.44 23.84 6.10
N SER A 32 -31.51 24.01 6.90
CA SER A 32 -31.58 25.01 7.95
C SER A 32 -30.95 24.57 9.27
N ASN A 33 -30.58 23.28 9.38
CA ASN A 33 -29.98 22.72 10.59
C ASN A 33 -28.49 23.07 10.68
N THR A 34 -28.21 24.15 11.38
CA THR A 34 -26.83 24.67 11.55
C THR A 34 -25.92 23.69 12.29
N PHE A 35 -26.44 22.89 13.23
CA PHE A 35 -25.64 21.90 13.98
C PHE A 35 -25.14 20.80 13.05
N VAL A 36 -25.98 20.31 12.12
CA VAL A 36 -25.58 19.30 11.15
C VAL A 36 -24.60 19.91 10.15
N ARG A 37 -24.85 21.16 9.69
CA ARG A 37 -23.93 21.91 8.83
C ARG A 37 -22.54 21.99 9.44
N ASP A 38 -22.43 22.42 10.71
CA ASP A 38 -21.16 22.54 11.41
C ASP A 38 -20.47 21.18 11.56
N SER A 39 -21.24 20.12 11.77
CA SER A 39 -20.74 18.74 11.77
C SER A 39 -20.15 18.34 10.40
N VAL A 40 -20.78 18.74 9.28
CA VAL A 40 -20.25 18.50 7.92
C VAL A 40 -18.93 19.25 7.73
N ILE A 41 -18.87 20.51 8.12
CA ILE A 41 -17.65 21.34 7.99
C ILE A 41 -16.50 20.73 8.77
N GLN A 42 -16.70 20.35 10.01
CA GLN A 42 -15.67 19.71 10.83
C GLN A 42 -15.18 18.39 10.20
N ARG A 43 -16.10 17.57 9.67
CA ARG A 43 -15.73 16.32 8.97
C ARG A 43 -14.99 16.58 7.69
N PHE A 44 -15.33 17.62 6.95
CA PHE A 44 -14.57 18.05 5.78
C PHE A 44 -13.12 18.43 6.17
N GLU A 45 -12.92 19.22 7.23
CA GLU A 45 -11.58 19.64 7.65
C GLU A 45 -10.66 18.45 7.91
N TYR A 46 -11.07 17.50 8.78
CA TYR A 46 -10.20 16.37 9.09
C TYR A 46 -10.08 15.38 7.93
N THR A 47 -11.10 15.25 7.06
CA THR A 47 -11.01 14.43 5.86
C THR A 47 -10.00 15.02 4.86
N PHE A 48 -9.99 16.34 4.69
CA PHE A 48 -9.00 17.04 3.87
C PHE A 48 -7.58 16.82 4.38
N GLU A 49 -7.35 16.98 5.70
CA GLU A 49 -6.03 16.75 6.30
C GLU A 49 -5.56 15.31 6.11
N LEU A 50 -6.43 14.33 6.32
CA LEU A 50 -6.12 12.91 6.13
C LEU A 50 -5.84 12.59 4.66
N SER A 51 -6.64 13.12 3.73
CA SER A 51 -6.45 12.96 2.29
C SER A 51 -5.06 13.45 1.85
N HIS A 52 -4.70 14.67 2.27
CA HIS A 52 -3.39 15.25 1.98
C HIS A 52 -2.24 14.43 2.61
N LYS A 53 -2.39 14.01 3.86
CA LYS A 53 -1.40 13.21 4.59
C LYS A 53 -1.19 11.84 3.92
N ILE A 54 -2.26 11.18 3.50
CA ILE A 54 -2.20 9.87 2.85
C ILE A 54 -1.60 9.99 1.45
N LEU A 55 -1.96 11.03 0.69
CA LEU A 55 -1.33 11.31 -0.61
C LEU A 55 0.18 11.46 -0.46
N ARG A 56 0.64 12.29 0.49
CA ARG A 56 2.07 12.50 0.78
C ARG A 56 2.76 11.19 1.12
N ARG A 57 2.18 10.41 2.02
CA ARG A 57 2.74 9.14 2.46
C ARG A 57 2.84 8.15 1.31
N PHE A 58 1.78 8.00 0.52
CA PHE A 58 1.79 7.12 -0.65
C PHE A 58 2.86 7.54 -1.67
N LEU A 59 2.94 8.83 -1.99
CA LEU A 59 3.95 9.36 -2.90
C LEU A 59 5.37 9.16 -2.37
N SER A 60 5.58 9.34 -1.06
CA SER A 60 6.87 9.10 -0.40
C SER A 60 7.31 7.64 -0.46
N GLU A 61 6.39 6.70 -0.20
CA GLU A 61 6.71 5.26 -0.25
C GLU A 61 6.97 4.75 -1.69
N THR A 62 6.44 5.45 -2.70
CA THR A 62 6.58 5.08 -4.12
C THR A 62 7.60 5.94 -4.89
N ALA A 63 8.32 6.82 -4.21
CA ALA A 63 9.33 7.70 -4.80
C ALA A 63 10.74 7.12 -4.66
N ALA A 64 11.63 7.51 -5.58
CA ALA A 64 13.05 7.19 -5.49
C ALA A 64 13.74 7.90 -4.29
N SER A 65 13.24 9.09 -3.90
CA SER A 65 13.72 9.87 -2.76
C SER A 65 12.55 10.25 -1.85
N LYS A 66 12.51 9.66 -0.66
CA LYS A 66 11.50 9.99 0.37
C LYS A 66 11.67 11.42 0.89
N ALA A 67 12.92 11.88 1.01
CA ALA A 67 13.25 13.22 1.50
C ALA A 67 12.65 14.31 0.59
N GLU A 68 12.76 14.15 -0.72
CA GLU A 68 12.21 15.10 -1.70
C GLU A 68 10.69 15.27 -1.51
N ILE A 69 9.95 14.17 -1.34
CA ILE A 69 8.49 14.23 -1.15
C ILE A 69 8.12 14.84 0.20
N SER A 70 8.92 14.58 1.25
CA SER A 70 8.64 15.11 2.60
C SER A 70 8.72 16.63 2.67
N GLU A 71 9.59 17.23 1.88
CA GLU A 71 9.81 18.68 1.82
C GLU A 71 8.89 19.42 0.86
N MET A 72 8.16 18.69 -0.01
CA MET A 72 7.25 19.28 -0.99
C MET A 72 6.18 20.15 -0.31
N LEU A 73 5.99 21.35 -0.83
CA LEU A 73 4.87 22.20 -0.46
C LEU A 73 3.54 21.66 -1.02
N PHE A 74 2.42 22.16 -0.51
CA PHE A 74 1.08 21.71 -0.90
C PHE A 74 0.89 21.66 -2.42
N TYR A 75 1.19 22.75 -3.11
CA TYR A 75 0.95 22.84 -4.56
C TYR A 75 1.82 21.88 -5.39
N GLU A 76 3.04 21.62 -4.94
CA GLU A 76 3.95 20.67 -5.58
C GLU A 76 3.43 19.23 -5.41
N LEU A 77 2.98 18.90 -4.20
CA LEU A 77 2.42 17.61 -3.88
C LEU A 77 1.15 17.31 -4.71
N ILE A 78 0.24 18.30 -4.81
CA ILE A 78 -0.99 18.15 -5.61
C ILE A 78 -0.65 18.00 -7.09
N ARG A 79 0.27 18.82 -7.66
CA ARG A 79 0.72 18.64 -9.05
C ARG A 79 1.28 17.24 -9.29
N LEU A 80 2.08 16.72 -8.36
CA LEU A 80 2.62 15.37 -8.47
C LEU A 80 1.52 14.32 -8.40
N GLY A 81 0.54 14.48 -7.50
CA GLY A 81 -0.64 13.62 -7.40
C GLY A 81 -1.45 13.59 -8.70
N CYS A 82 -1.73 14.77 -9.30
CA CYS A 82 -2.40 14.88 -10.61
C CYS A 82 -1.58 14.20 -11.70
N LYS A 83 -0.26 14.50 -11.79
CA LYS A 83 0.64 13.91 -12.78
C LYS A 83 0.67 12.38 -12.71
N ARG A 84 0.56 11.83 -11.51
CA ARG A 84 0.51 10.38 -11.29
C ARG A 84 -0.91 9.80 -11.42
N GLY A 85 -1.94 10.60 -11.75
CA GLY A 85 -3.32 10.13 -11.88
C GLY A 85 -3.94 9.62 -10.58
N LEU A 86 -3.51 10.17 -9.43
CA LEU A 86 -4.05 9.85 -8.11
C LEU A 86 -5.20 10.76 -7.69
N LEU A 87 -5.37 11.89 -8.36
CA LEU A 87 -6.38 12.91 -8.09
C LEU A 87 -7.28 13.05 -9.31
N LEU A 88 -8.59 13.19 -9.09
CA LEU A 88 -9.59 13.33 -10.14
C LEU A 88 -9.53 14.73 -10.77
N ASN A 89 -9.52 15.75 -9.92
CA ASN A 89 -9.54 17.14 -10.32
C ASN A 89 -8.15 17.80 -10.27
N ASP A 90 -8.04 18.95 -10.88
CA ASP A 90 -6.81 19.71 -11.05
C ASP A 90 -6.39 20.49 -9.78
N LEU A 91 -5.21 21.10 -9.87
CA LEU A 91 -4.66 21.95 -8.81
C LEU A 91 -5.61 23.11 -8.43
N LYS A 92 -6.35 23.67 -9.37
CA LYS A 92 -7.26 24.80 -9.13
C LYS A 92 -8.42 24.37 -8.22
N THR A 93 -8.91 23.18 -8.40
CA THR A 93 -9.97 22.59 -7.56
C THR A 93 -9.46 22.30 -6.16
N TRP A 94 -8.28 21.69 -6.03
CA TRP A 94 -7.64 21.41 -4.74
C TRP A 94 -7.27 22.68 -3.97
N ASP A 95 -6.93 23.78 -4.67
CA ASP A 95 -6.73 25.09 -4.05
C ASP A 95 -8.02 25.66 -3.43
N LYS A 96 -9.18 25.42 -4.06
CA LYS A 96 -10.49 25.77 -3.47
C LYS A 96 -10.74 25.01 -2.17
N TYR A 97 -10.46 23.70 -2.13
CA TYR A 97 -10.60 22.90 -0.90
C TYR A 97 -9.68 23.43 0.21
N ARG A 98 -8.42 23.73 -0.13
CA ARG A 98 -7.49 24.31 0.84
C ARG A 98 -7.97 25.65 1.40
N LYS A 99 -8.47 26.53 0.53
CA LYS A 99 -9.04 27.82 0.95
C LYS A 99 -10.25 27.64 1.85
N ALA A 100 -11.16 26.74 1.49
CA ALA A 100 -12.34 26.44 2.30
C ALA A 100 -11.96 25.86 3.67
N ARG A 101 -10.99 24.95 3.74
CA ARG A 101 -10.48 24.42 4.99
C ARG A 101 -9.88 25.52 5.88
N ASN A 102 -9.12 26.45 5.29
CA ASN A 102 -8.54 27.56 6.04
C ASN A 102 -9.61 28.54 6.55
N LEU A 103 -10.67 28.78 5.77
CA LEU A 103 -11.81 29.59 6.21
C LEU A 103 -12.59 28.93 7.36
N ALA A 104 -12.78 27.62 7.30
CA ALA A 104 -13.44 26.86 8.36
C ALA A 104 -12.72 26.99 9.70
N SER A 105 -11.38 27.00 9.68
CA SER A 105 -10.55 27.04 10.90
C SER A 105 -10.48 28.44 11.55
N HIS A 106 -10.85 29.51 10.85
CA HIS A 106 -10.56 30.89 11.31
C HIS A 106 -11.78 31.78 11.53
N ASN A 107 -12.97 31.48 10.97
CA ASN A 107 -14.16 32.33 11.10
C ASN A 107 -15.43 31.52 11.13
N TYR A 108 -16.12 31.50 12.25
CA TYR A 108 -17.50 31.05 12.40
C TYR A 108 -18.48 32.12 11.83
N ASP A 109 -18.36 32.44 10.54
CA ASP A 109 -19.29 33.32 9.86
C ASP A 109 -20.24 32.46 9.02
N GLU A 110 -21.56 32.66 9.17
CA GLU A 110 -22.60 31.92 8.48
C GLU A 110 -22.42 31.91 6.96
N PHE A 111 -21.99 33.05 6.40
CA PHE A 111 -21.68 33.20 4.97
C PHE A 111 -20.56 32.26 4.50
N ASN A 112 -19.56 32.03 5.33
CA ASN A 112 -18.45 31.11 5.01
C ASN A 112 -18.89 29.64 5.09
N ALA A 113 -19.78 29.31 6.03
CA ALA A 113 -20.29 27.94 6.19
C ALA A 113 -21.06 27.45 4.96
N ASP A 114 -21.91 28.28 4.38
CA ASP A 114 -22.68 27.96 3.17
C ASP A 114 -21.78 27.80 1.94
N ASN A 115 -20.77 28.65 1.81
CA ASN A 115 -19.79 28.55 0.72
C ASN A 115 -18.94 27.26 0.82
N ILE A 116 -18.67 26.78 2.06
CA ILE A 116 -17.98 25.50 2.26
C ILE A 116 -18.89 24.34 1.89
N ALA A 117 -20.17 24.39 2.27
CA ALA A 117 -21.12 23.33 1.97
C ALA A 117 -21.24 23.05 0.46
N VAL A 118 -21.14 24.09 -0.39
CA VAL A 118 -21.23 23.94 -1.86
C VAL A 118 -20.13 23.06 -2.47
N ILE A 119 -18.95 23.01 -1.86
CA ILE A 119 -17.81 22.22 -2.39
C ILE A 119 -17.80 20.77 -1.92
N ILE A 120 -18.58 20.43 -0.88
CA ILE A 120 -18.53 19.11 -0.25
C ILE A 120 -18.81 17.95 -1.21
N PRO A 121 -19.82 18.00 -2.10
CA PRO A 121 -20.09 16.90 -3.03
C PRO A 121 -18.89 16.59 -3.93
N VAL A 122 -18.29 17.63 -4.53
CA VAL A 122 -17.14 17.49 -5.43
C VAL A 122 -15.91 17.01 -4.67
N PHE A 123 -15.72 17.48 -3.44
CA PHE A 123 -14.63 17.01 -2.57
C PHE A 123 -14.78 15.52 -2.20
N ILE A 124 -16.00 15.07 -1.89
CA ILE A 124 -16.28 13.65 -1.62
C ILE A 124 -15.89 12.79 -2.82
N GLU A 125 -16.26 13.20 -4.05
CA GLU A 125 -15.90 12.49 -5.28
C GLU A 125 -14.38 12.42 -5.49
N ASP A 126 -13.68 13.53 -5.24
CA ASP A 126 -12.21 13.58 -5.34
C ASP A 126 -11.52 12.62 -4.37
N VAL A 127 -11.99 12.57 -3.12
CA VAL A 127 -11.39 11.69 -2.10
C VAL A 127 -11.74 10.22 -2.36
N ASP A 128 -12.95 9.92 -2.85
CA ASP A 128 -13.32 8.57 -3.31
C ASP A 128 -12.40 8.09 -4.43
N TYR A 129 -12.20 8.94 -5.43
CA TYR A 129 -11.29 8.64 -6.54
C TYR A 129 -9.85 8.43 -6.05
N GLN A 130 -9.35 9.32 -5.19
CA GLN A 130 -8.02 9.22 -4.61
C GLN A 130 -7.83 7.88 -3.87
N LEU A 131 -8.78 7.52 -3.01
CA LEU A 131 -8.76 6.24 -2.29
C LEU A 131 -8.77 5.05 -3.24
N ALA A 132 -9.65 5.07 -4.25
CA ALA A 132 -9.74 4.01 -5.24
C ALA A 132 -8.42 3.84 -5.98
N LYS A 133 -7.79 4.94 -6.43
CA LYS A 133 -6.50 4.92 -7.15
C LYS A 133 -5.33 4.49 -6.28
N ILE A 134 -5.29 4.93 -5.04
CA ILE A 134 -4.27 4.48 -4.09
C ILE A 134 -4.44 2.98 -3.83
N LYS A 135 -5.65 2.50 -3.55
CA LYS A 135 -5.93 1.07 -3.34
C LYS A 135 -5.63 0.22 -4.57
N GLU A 136 -6.02 0.68 -5.76
CA GLU A 136 -5.69 0.02 -7.02
C GLU A 136 -4.18 -0.20 -7.15
N ARG A 137 -3.38 0.84 -6.91
CA ARG A 137 -1.92 0.76 -7.01
C ARG A 137 -1.28 -0.02 -5.88
N LEU A 138 -1.82 0.08 -4.66
CA LEU A 138 -1.39 -0.75 -3.56
C LEU A 138 -1.72 -2.23 -3.84
N ASN A 139 -2.87 -2.54 -4.44
CA ASN A 139 -3.21 -3.90 -4.88
C ASN A 139 -2.33 -4.35 -6.07
N GLN A 140 -1.92 -3.44 -6.96
CA GLN A 140 -0.93 -3.71 -8.00
C GLN A 140 0.50 -3.83 -7.43
N GLN A 141 0.80 -3.17 -6.31
CA GLN A 141 2.03 -3.35 -5.52
C GLN A 141 1.93 -4.52 -4.53
N THR A 142 0.73 -5.13 -4.36
CA THR A 142 0.60 -6.40 -3.64
C THR A 142 1.39 -7.42 -4.41
N VAL A 143 2.69 -7.44 -4.09
CA VAL A 143 3.65 -8.41 -4.57
C VAL A 143 3.35 -8.76 -6.04
N ILE A 144 3.70 -7.88 -6.96
CA ILE A 144 4.15 -8.36 -8.24
C ILE A 144 5.41 -9.15 -7.86
N LEU A 145 5.18 -10.40 -7.45
CA LEU A 145 6.21 -11.39 -7.54
C LEU A 145 6.66 -11.28 -8.99
N HIS A 146 7.85 -10.76 -9.23
CA HIS A 146 8.45 -10.73 -10.55
C HIS A 146 8.79 -12.20 -10.97
N ILE A 147 7.87 -13.09 -10.66
CA ILE A 147 7.87 -14.53 -10.93
C ILE A 147 6.46 -14.88 -11.46
N ASP A 148 6.40 -15.47 -12.63
CA ASP A 148 5.17 -16.00 -13.20
C ASP A 148 4.56 -17.05 -12.25
N GLU A 149 3.25 -17.05 -12.06
CA GLU A 149 2.53 -18.00 -11.21
C GLU A 149 2.84 -19.47 -11.61
N ARG A 150 3.03 -19.73 -12.90
CA ARG A 150 3.46 -21.04 -13.40
C ARG A 150 4.80 -21.46 -12.84
N HIS A 151 5.73 -20.53 -12.70
CA HIS A 151 7.05 -20.79 -12.13
C HIS A 151 6.97 -21.02 -10.61
N ILE A 152 6.09 -20.31 -9.89
CA ILE A 152 5.83 -20.59 -8.48
C ILE A 152 5.30 -22.00 -8.31
N ASN A 153 4.37 -22.43 -9.17
CA ASN A 153 3.82 -23.80 -9.14
C ASN A 153 4.89 -24.85 -9.40
N ILE A 154 5.86 -24.59 -10.31
CA ILE A 154 7.02 -25.48 -10.52
C ILE A 154 7.88 -25.54 -9.25
N ILE A 155 8.18 -24.39 -8.62
CA ILE A 155 8.96 -24.33 -7.39
C ILE A 155 8.29 -25.15 -6.28
N VAL A 156 7.00 -24.91 -6.04
CA VAL A 156 6.24 -25.62 -5.00
C VAL A 156 6.18 -27.13 -5.29
N SER A 157 5.99 -27.53 -6.55
CA SER A 157 5.93 -28.95 -6.93
C SER A 157 7.27 -29.66 -6.71
N ILE A 158 8.38 -29.00 -7.02
CA ILE A 158 9.72 -29.54 -6.77
C ILE A 158 9.97 -29.71 -5.27
N ILE A 159 9.63 -28.71 -4.45
CA ILE A 159 9.80 -28.79 -3.00
C ILE A 159 8.96 -29.93 -2.41
N LYS A 160 7.68 -30.02 -2.81
CA LYS A 160 6.77 -31.12 -2.39
C LYS A 160 7.19 -32.50 -2.84
N SER A 161 8.05 -32.61 -3.86
CA SER A 161 8.61 -33.89 -4.28
C SER A 161 9.66 -34.46 -3.32
N ILE A 162 10.07 -33.67 -2.32
CA ILE A 162 11.02 -34.05 -1.27
C ILE A 162 10.25 -34.24 0.05
N PRO A 163 10.01 -35.48 0.50
CA PRO A 163 9.18 -35.76 1.66
C PRO A 163 9.63 -35.04 2.93
N GLU A 164 10.94 -34.86 3.11
CA GLU A 164 11.56 -34.20 4.26
C GLU A 164 11.21 -32.70 4.37
N LEU A 165 10.68 -32.12 3.29
CA LEU A 165 10.29 -30.69 3.23
C LEU A 165 8.77 -30.47 3.29
N ASN A 166 7.96 -31.51 3.39
CA ASN A 166 6.50 -31.39 3.33
C ASN A 166 5.90 -30.56 4.46
N ASP A 167 6.52 -30.61 5.64
CA ASP A 167 6.08 -29.87 6.82
C ASP A 167 6.78 -28.50 6.97
N CYS A 168 7.68 -28.15 6.04
CA CYS A 168 8.39 -26.88 6.08
C CYS A 168 7.53 -25.76 5.48
N SER A 169 7.61 -24.57 6.06
CA SER A 169 7.13 -23.35 5.42
C SER A 169 8.15 -22.85 4.41
N VAL A 170 7.70 -22.39 3.25
CA VAL A 170 8.54 -21.90 2.17
C VAL A 170 8.19 -20.46 1.86
N HIS A 171 9.20 -19.60 1.88
CA HIS A 171 9.05 -18.17 1.66
C HIS A 171 9.94 -17.70 0.51
N LEU A 172 9.39 -16.86 -0.36
CA LEU A 172 10.19 -16.06 -1.29
C LEU A 172 10.65 -14.79 -0.58
N TYR A 173 11.87 -14.34 -0.89
CA TYR A 173 12.41 -13.08 -0.39
C TYR A 173 13.31 -12.40 -1.46
N GLY A 174 13.97 -11.31 -1.11
CA GLY A 174 14.95 -10.68 -1.98
C GLY A 174 14.37 -9.83 -3.12
N SER A 175 15.13 -9.72 -4.21
CA SER A 175 14.88 -8.74 -5.28
C SER A 175 13.56 -8.93 -6.00
N ARG A 176 13.10 -10.17 -6.16
CA ARG A 176 11.83 -10.51 -6.84
C ARG A 176 10.59 -10.23 -5.99
N VAL A 177 10.76 -10.09 -4.70
CA VAL A 177 9.68 -9.77 -3.76
C VAL A 177 9.58 -8.27 -3.52
N ASN A 178 10.71 -7.57 -3.45
CA ASN A 178 10.76 -6.14 -3.13
C ASN A 178 10.77 -5.20 -4.36
N GLY A 179 10.49 -5.73 -5.56
CA GLY A 179 10.37 -4.93 -6.79
C GLY A 179 11.70 -4.43 -7.38
N LYS A 180 12.84 -4.93 -6.90
CA LYS A 180 14.18 -4.54 -7.39
C LYS A 180 14.77 -5.54 -8.39
N SER A 181 14.03 -6.58 -8.77
CA SER A 181 14.52 -7.60 -9.70
C SER A 181 14.62 -7.07 -11.13
N VAL A 182 15.62 -7.58 -11.85
CA VAL A 182 15.75 -7.47 -13.29
C VAL A 182 15.42 -8.82 -13.95
N ARG A 183 15.32 -8.87 -15.27
CA ARG A 183 14.88 -10.05 -16.04
C ARG A 183 15.55 -11.37 -15.65
N PHE A 184 16.82 -11.33 -15.28
CA PHE A 184 17.64 -12.50 -14.94
C PHE A 184 18.02 -12.58 -13.46
N SER A 185 17.36 -11.81 -12.58
CA SER A 185 17.59 -11.95 -11.14
C SER A 185 17.26 -13.37 -10.67
N ASP A 186 18.01 -13.87 -9.72
CA ASP A 186 17.78 -15.14 -9.07
C ASP A 186 16.45 -15.14 -8.29
N VAL A 187 15.95 -16.31 -7.98
CA VAL A 187 14.81 -16.50 -7.07
C VAL A 187 15.35 -16.93 -5.72
N ASP A 188 15.16 -16.08 -4.71
CA ASP A 188 15.62 -16.34 -3.36
C ASP A 188 14.53 -17.05 -2.56
N ILE A 189 14.81 -18.26 -2.04
CA ILE A 189 13.88 -19.09 -1.25
C ILE A 189 14.44 -19.31 0.15
N ALA A 190 13.63 -19.06 1.17
CA ALA A 190 13.90 -19.41 2.54
C ALA A 190 13.01 -20.59 2.98
N LEU A 191 13.66 -21.64 3.49
CA LEU A 191 13.00 -22.80 4.11
C LEU A 191 12.95 -22.60 5.63
N ASP A 192 11.78 -22.84 6.23
CA ASP A 192 11.60 -22.89 7.68
C ASP A 192 10.95 -24.22 8.05
N CYS A 193 11.75 -25.10 8.63
CA CYS A 193 11.32 -26.44 9.04
C CYS A 193 11.17 -26.50 10.56
N HIS A 194 10.33 -25.64 11.14
CA HIS A 194 9.96 -25.61 12.57
C HIS A 194 11.15 -25.48 13.55
N GLY A 195 12.17 -24.73 13.15
CA GLY A 195 13.36 -24.51 13.99
C GLY A 195 14.46 -25.54 13.83
N GLU A 196 14.22 -26.61 13.05
CA GLU A 196 15.23 -27.63 12.78
C GLU A 196 15.99 -27.31 11.49
N PRO A 197 17.34 -27.45 11.50
CA PRO A 197 18.15 -27.23 10.31
C PRO A 197 17.87 -28.29 9.23
N VAL A 198 17.77 -27.84 7.98
CA VAL A 198 17.64 -28.73 6.81
C VAL A 198 18.98 -29.42 6.52
N ALA A 199 18.96 -30.74 6.42
CA ALA A 199 20.15 -31.53 6.11
C ALA A 199 20.79 -31.10 4.78
N ASP A 200 22.11 -31.02 4.71
CA ASP A 200 22.84 -30.60 3.51
C ASP A 200 22.54 -31.52 2.30
N THR A 201 22.35 -32.81 2.54
CA THR A 201 21.93 -33.77 1.49
C THR A 201 20.59 -33.38 0.86
N THR A 202 19.64 -32.91 1.65
CA THR A 202 18.33 -32.43 1.19
C THR A 202 18.47 -31.13 0.40
N LYS A 203 19.32 -30.19 0.86
CA LYS A 203 19.63 -28.95 0.12
C LYS A 203 20.28 -29.24 -1.23
N PHE A 204 21.26 -30.15 -1.30
CA PHE A 204 21.89 -30.58 -2.55
C PHE A 204 20.89 -31.22 -3.52
N LYS A 205 20.03 -32.10 -3.00
CA LYS A 205 18.97 -32.74 -3.80
C LYS A 205 18.03 -31.69 -4.39
N LEU A 206 17.60 -30.74 -3.58
CA LEU A 206 16.70 -29.64 -3.98
C LEU A 206 17.34 -28.75 -5.04
N ALA A 207 18.60 -28.31 -4.83
CA ALA A 207 19.35 -27.53 -5.79
C ALA A 207 19.51 -28.25 -7.15
N SER A 208 19.82 -29.55 -7.14
CA SER A 208 19.91 -30.36 -8.37
C SER A 208 18.56 -30.50 -9.10
N LEU A 209 17.43 -30.53 -8.38
CA LEU A 209 16.12 -30.55 -9.00
C LEU A 209 15.76 -29.21 -9.64
N PHE A 210 16.10 -28.09 -9.01
CA PHE A 210 15.93 -26.76 -9.58
C PHE A 210 16.77 -26.55 -10.84
N GLU A 211 18.04 -26.97 -10.81
CA GLU A 211 18.96 -26.87 -11.96
C GLU A 211 18.44 -27.64 -13.20
N LYS A 212 17.75 -28.77 -12.98
CA LYS A 212 17.13 -29.59 -14.05
C LYS A 212 15.73 -29.13 -14.45
N SER A 213 15.19 -28.12 -13.78
CA SER A 213 13.83 -27.64 -14.00
C SER A 213 13.72 -26.75 -15.25
N LEU A 214 12.49 -26.43 -15.66
CA LEU A 214 12.21 -25.48 -16.75
C LEU A 214 12.16 -24.02 -16.27
N LEU A 215 12.70 -23.72 -15.09
CA LEU A 215 12.77 -22.35 -14.60
C LEU A 215 13.81 -21.55 -15.38
N PRO A 216 13.48 -20.32 -15.83
CA PRO A 216 14.41 -19.51 -16.64
C PRO A 216 15.45 -18.74 -15.79
N TYR A 217 15.58 -19.03 -14.51
CA TYR A 217 16.48 -18.38 -13.55
C TYR A 217 17.00 -19.37 -12.51
N THR A 218 18.11 -19.02 -11.87
CA THR A 218 18.64 -19.74 -10.73
C THR A 218 17.75 -19.60 -9.51
N VAL A 219 17.74 -20.62 -8.65
CA VAL A 219 17.03 -20.61 -7.38
C VAL A 219 18.03 -20.73 -6.25
N ASP A 220 18.17 -19.66 -5.46
CA ASP A 220 19.01 -19.64 -4.28
C ASP A 220 18.19 -20.07 -3.06
N ILE A 221 18.73 -21.03 -2.30
CA ILE A 221 18.02 -21.66 -1.19
C ILE A 221 18.79 -21.41 0.09
N ILE A 222 18.11 -20.84 1.06
CA ILE A 222 18.62 -20.76 2.42
C ILE A 222 17.72 -21.53 3.39
N ASP A 223 18.33 -22.03 4.44
CA ASP A 223 17.64 -22.52 5.62
C ASP A 223 17.66 -21.41 6.68
N ILE A 224 16.47 -20.90 7.04
CA ILE A 224 16.35 -19.76 7.96
C ILE A 224 16.84 -20.07 9.36
N ASN A 225 16.93 -21.36 9.73
CA ASN A 225 17.41 -21.82 11.01
C ASN A 225 18.95 -21.95 11.06
N SER A 226 19.60 -21.84 9.89
CA SER A 226 21.07 -21.91 9.74
C SER A 226 21.72 -20.55 9.48
N VAL A 227 20.94 -19.45 9.35
CA VAL A 227 21.50 -18.12 9.09
C VAL A 227 21.63 -17.30 10.38
N SER A 228 22.45 -16.24 10.33
CA SER A 228 22.61 -15.34 11.48
C SER A 228 21.30 -14.59 11.81
N HIS A 229 21.08 -14.29 13.08
CA HIS A 229 19.89 -13.57 13.55
C HIS A 229 19.69 -12.22 12.83
N VAL A 230 20.77 -11.47 12.62
CA VAL A 230 20.76 -10.18 11.90
C VAL A 230 20.29 -10.33 10.45
N PHE A 231 20.75 -11.39 9.78
CA PHE A 231 20.33 -11.67 8.39
C PHE A 231 18.86 -12.13 8.35
N LYS A 232 18.45 -13.00 9.29
CA LYS A 232 17.07 -13.45 9.44
C LYS A 232 16.11 -12.28 9.59
N GLU A 233 16.34 -11.38 10.57
CA GLU A 233 15.52 -10.19 10.78
C GLU A 233 15.43 -9.26 9.55
N LYS A 234 16.50 -9.20 8.76
CA LYS A 234 16.53 -8.38 7.55
C LYS A 234 15.64 -8.93 6.45
N ILE A 235 15.66 -10.25 6.22
CA ILE A 235 14.91 -10.89 5.11
C ILE A 235 13.46 -11.20 5.46
N GLU A 236 13.14 -11.48 6.73
CA GLU A 236 11.77 -11.76 7.18
C GLU A 236 10.79 -10.62 6.91
N LYS A 237 11.28 -9.39 6.80
CA LYS A 237 10.47 -8.20 6.48
C LYS A 237 9.83 -8.29 5.09
N ASP A 238 10.49 -8.98 4.18
CA ASP A 238 10.07 -9.09 2.77
C ASP A 238 9.51 -10.49 2.44
N PHE A 239 9.26 -11.34 3.44
CA PHE A 239 8.82 -12.71 3.21
C PHE A 239 7.43 -12.79 2.58
N VAL A 240 7.35 -13.59 1.50
CA VAL A 240 6.10 -14.01 0.88
C VAL A 240 5.99 -15.51 0.97
N LYS A 241 5.08 -16.01 1.80
CA LYS A 241 4.83 -17.44 1.94
C LYS A 241 4.20 -18.00 0.67
N ILE A 242 4.80 -19.09 0.13
CA ILE A 242 4.32 -19.81 -1.05
C ILE A 242 3.92 -21.27 -0.75
N MET A 243 4.33 -21.78 0.41
CA MET A 243 3.95 -23.11 0.91
C MET A 243 3.88 -23.12 2.45
#